data_34f82778dd8416dcb22623eccb95e240
#
_entry.id   34f82778dd8416dcb22623eccb95e240
#
_cell.length_a   1.000
_cell.length_b   1.000
_cell.length_c   1.000
_cell.angle_alpha   90.00
_cell.angle_beta   90.00
_cell.angle_gamma   90.00
#
_symmetry.space_group_name_H-M   'P 1'
#
loop_
_entity.id
_entity.type
_entity.pdbx_description
1 polymer ?
#
loop_
_entity_poly.entity_id
_entity_poly.type
_entity_poly.pdbx_seq_one_letter_code
_entity_poly.pdbx_strand_id
1 'polypeptide(L)' 'MTNPKRERFARMFPSRIDKMRDQLRVLSNCSNKSNYEWSDDKVKLLFELLIDEYCECADKFGVSITYEVRK' A
#
# COMPACT_ATOMS: atom_id res chain seq x y z
N MET A 1 -33.46 5.98 -0.52
CA MET A 1 -32.94 5.51 0.76
C MET A 1 -31.45 5.17 0.64
N THR A 2 -30.68 5.68 1.55
CA THR A 2 -29.25 5.43 1.58
C THR A 2 -28.97 4.09 2.23
N ASN A 3 -28.04 3.33 1.65
CA ASN A 3 -27.57 2.06 2.19
C ASN A 3 -26.48 2.33 3.24
N PRO A 4 -26.74 2.05 4.55
CA PRO A 4 -25.75 2.36 5.60
C PRO A 4 -24.41 1.66 5.40
N LYS A 5 -24.41 0.45 4.84
CA LYS A 5 -23.17 -0.27 4.57
C LYS A 5 -22.34 0.41 3.47
N ARG A 6 -23.00 0.88 2.42
CA ARG A 6 -22.35 1.60 1.32
C ARG A 6 -21.79 2.93 1.79
N GLU A 7 -22.54 3.65 2.59
CA GLU A 7 -22.09 4.93 3.15
C GLU A 7 -20.89 4.77 4.05
N ARG A 8 -20.91 3.76 4.89
CA ARG A 8 -19.79 3.47 5.79
C ARG A 8 -18.51 3.16 4.99
N PHE A 9 -18.64 2.33 3.97
CA PHE A 9 -17.52 1.99 3.11
C PHE A 9 -16.98 3.21 2.38
N ALA A 10 -17.88 4.02 1.79
CA ALA A 10 -17.49 5.22 1.03
C ALA A 10 -16.78 6.24 1.91
N ARG A 11 -17.07 6.26 3.20
CA ARG A 11 -16.43 7.16 4.16
C ARG A 11 -15.10 6.59 4.68
N MET A 12 -15.07 5.30 5.00
CA MET A 12 -13.95 4.69 5.69
C MET A 12 -12.84 4.23 4.75
N PHE A 13 -13.21 3.67 3.60
CA PHE A 13 -12.22 3.04 2.73
C PHE A 13 -11.23 4.04 2.14
N PRO A 14 -11.67 5.15 1.53
CA PRO A 14 -10.73 6.15 1.01
C PRO A 14 -9.83 6.73 2.10
N SER A 15 -10.36 6.94 3.30
CA SER A 15 -9.60 7.46 4.43
C SER A 15 -8.48 6.49 4.83
N ARG A 16 -8.76 5.19 4.85
CA ARG A 16 -7.75 4.18 5.16
C ARG A 16 -6.70 4.07 4.07
N ILE A 17 -7.11 4.19 2.81
CA ILE A 17 -6.17 4.24 1.68
C ILE A 17 -5.25 5.45 1.79
N ASP A 18 -5.79 6.61 2.14
CA ASP A 18 -4.99 7.83 2.30
C ASP A 18 -3.95 7.68 3.41
N LYS A 19 -4.31 7.05 4.52
CA LYS A 19 -3.38 6.77 5.60
C LYS A 19 -2.24 5.86 5.15
N MET A 20 -2.54 4.86 4.35
CA MET A 20 -1.52 3.95 3.81
C MET A 20 -0.59 4.69 2.86
N ARG A 21 -1.13 5.58 2.02
CA ARG A 21 -0.33 6.42 1.13
C ARG A 21 0.61 7.33 1.91
N ASP A 22 0.13 7.90 3.00
CA ASP A 22 0.96 8.73 3.89
C ASP A 22 2.07 7.91 4.52
N GLN A 23 1.78 6.69 4.95
CA GLN A 23 2.79 5.79 5.50
C GLN A 23 3.87 5.45 4.48
N LEU A 24 3.51 5.29 3.23
CA LEU A 24 4.49 5.05 2.16
C LEU A 24 5.38 6.26 1.94
N ARG A 25 4.82 7.48 2.06
CA ARG A 25 5.62 8.71 1.97
C ARG A 25 6.63 8.79 3.10
N VAL A 26 6.20 8.46 4.31
CA VAL A 26 7.09 8.43 5.48
C VAL A 26 8.18 7.38 5.26
N LEU A 27 7.81 6.22 4.75
CA LEU A 27 8.77 5.16 4.45
C LEU A 27 9.81 5.62 3.42
N SER A 28 9.40 6.43 2.45
CA SER A 28 10.31 6.97 1.44
C SER A 28 11.41 7.84 2.04
N ASN A 29 11.18 8.45 3.19
CA ASN A 29 12.19 9.25 3.88
C ASN A 29 13.37 8.41 4.36
N CYS A 30 13.17 7.11 4.51
CA CYS A 30 14.25 6.18 4.85
C CYS A 30 15.26 5.98 3.71
N SER A 31 14.96 6.51 2.53
CA SER A 31 15.88 6.48 1.40
C SER A 31 17.02 7.50 1.51
N ASN A 32 17.02 8.31 2.56
CA ASN A 32 18.06 9.30 2.79
C ASN A 32 19.36 8.61 3.23
N LYS A 33 20.31 8.53 2.32
CA LYS A 33 21.60 7.85 2.54
C LYS A 33 22.48 8.53 3.58
N SER A 34 22.22 9.77 3.90
CA SER A 34 22.92 10.47 4.97
C SER A 34 22.59 9.93 6.35
N ASN A 35 21.38 9.38 6.52
CA ASN A 35 20.90 8.90 7.82
C ASN A 35 20.77 7.38 7.90
N TYR A 36 20.64 6.70 6.76
CA TYR A 36 20.33 5.27 6.73
C TYR A 36 21.20 4.52 5.73
N GLU A 37 21.55 3.32 6.09
CA GLU A 37 22.25 2.40 5.22
C GLU A 37 21.39 1.14 5.05
N TRP A 38 21.30 0.66 3.81
CA TRP A 38 20.47 -0.51 3.52
C TRP A 38 21.09 -1.37 2.43
N SER A 39 20.62 -2.62 2.37
CA SER A 39 20.91 -3.55 1.28
C SER A 39 19.78 -3.48 0.27
N ASP A 40 20.11 -3.31 -1.01
CA ASP A 40 19.12 -3.28 -2.07
C ASP A 40 18.29 -4.55 -2.13
N ASP A 41 18.91 -5.70 -1.93
CA ASP A 41 18.23 -6.99 -1.95
C ASP A 41 17.20 -7.11 -0.84
N LYS A 42 17.54 -6.62 0.34
CA LYS A 42 16.64 -6.67 1.50
C LYS A 42 15.45 -5.73 1.32
N VAL A 43 15.72 -4.53 0.81
CA VAL A 43 14.64 -3.55 0.53
C VAL A 43 13.69 -4.11 -0.52
N LYS A 44 14.23 -4.68 -1.59
CA LYS A 44 13.43 -5.30 -2.64
C LYS A 44 12.54 -6.41 -2.10
N LEU A 45 13.12 -7.29 -1.27
CA LEU A 45 12.36 -8.39 -0.66
C LEU A 45 11.18 -7.88 0.17
N LEU A 46 11.40 -6.85 0.98
CA LEU A 46 10.35 -6.29 1.82
C LEU A 46 9.24 -5.64 1.00
N PHE A 47 9.59 -4.96 -0.09
CA PHE A 47 8.59 -4.40 -1.00
C PHE A 47 7.80 -5.49 -1.73
N GLU A 48 8.45 -6.59 -2.11
CA GLU A 48 7.76 -7.72 -2.72
C GLU A 48 6.72 -8.32 -1.77
N LEU A 49 7.04 -8.41 -0.48
CA LEU A 49 6.11 -8.86 0.53
C LEU A 49 4.88 -7.94 0.62
N LEU A 50 5.10 -6.63 0.55
CA LEU A 50 4.01 -5.66 0.56
C LEU A 50 3.10 -5.82 -0.67
N ILE A 51 3.69 -6.05 -1.84
CA ILE A 51 2.92 -6.26 -3.07
C ILE A 51 2.04 -7.50 -2.92
N ASP A 52 2.57 -8.59 -2.39
CA ASP A 52 1.81 -9.81 -2.15
C ASP A 52 0.64 -9.57 -1.20
N GLU A 53 0.86 -8.82 -0.14
CA GLU A 53 -0.18 -8.48 0.83
C GLU A 53 -1.28 -7.60 0.21
N TYR A 54 -0.91 -6.66 -0.65
CA TYR A 54 -1.87 -5.83 -1.37
C TYR A 54 -2.74 -6.68 -2.30
N CYS A 55 -2.13 -7.62 -3.00
CA CYS A 55 -2.86 -8.53 -3.88
C CYS A 55 -3.84 -9.40 -3.10
N GLU A 56 -3.40 -9.95 -1.96
CA GLU A 56 -4.28 -10.75 -1.10
C GLU A 56 -5.45 -9.91 -0.58
N CYS A 57 -5.17 -8.68 -0.19
CA CYS A 57 -6.21 -7.77 0.30
C CYS A 57 -7.25 -7.48 -0.79
N ALA A 58 -6.79 -7.21 -2.01
CA ALA A 58 -7.67 -6.95 -3.15
C ALA A 58 -8.51 -8.18 -3.48
N ASP A 59 -7.94 -9.38 -3.37
CA ASP A 59 -8.65 -10.62 -3.62
C ASP A 59 -9.86 -10.79 -2.70
N LYS A 60 -9.78 -10.33 -1.47
CA LYS A 60 -10.89 -10.37 -0.52
C LYS A 60 -12.06 -9.51 -0.97
N PHE A 61 -11.80 -8.51 -1.79
CA PHE A 61 -12.85 -7.69 -2.41
C PHE A 61 -13.31 -8.25 -3.76
N GLY A 62 -12.69 -9.35 -4.23
CA GLY A 62 -12.98 -9.91 -5.54
C GLY A 62 -12.43 -9.08 -6.69
N VAL A 63 -11.39 -8.31 -6.43
CA VAL A 63 -10.80 -7.37 -7.41
C VAL A 63 -9.42 -7.88 -7.80
N SER A 64 -9.14 -7.91 -9.10
CA SER A 64 -7.82 -8.22 -9.63
C SER A 64 -7.02 -6.94 -9.83
N ILE A 65 -5.79 -6.95 -9.35
CA ILE A 65 -4.89 -5.80 -9.49
C ILE A 65 -3.81 -6.14 -10.50
N THR A 66 -3.63 -5.27 -11.48
CA THR A 66 -2.49 -5.33 -12.40
C THR A 66 -1.56 -4.16 -12.07
N TYR A 67 -0.27 -4.44 -12.07
CA TYR A 67 0.73 -3.40 -11.83
C TYR A 67 1.91 -3.60 -12.78
N GLU A 68 2.57 -2.50 -13.10
CA GLU A 68 3.78 -2.52 -13.92
C GLU A 68 4.97 -2.20 -13.05
N VAL A 69 6.04 -3.00 -13.21
CA VAL A 69 7.31 -2.73 -12.53
C VAL A 69 8.07 -1.69 -13.35
N ARG A 70 8.28 -0.53 -12.77
CA ARG A 70 9.13 0.50 -13.40
C ARG A 70 10.60 0.14 -13.23
N LYS A 71 11.28 0.10 -14.32
CA LYS A 71 12.73 -0.09 -14.30
C LYS A 71 13.44 1.24 -14.19
#